data_f7fd969988961456c196d9b3b3cd848a
#
_entry.id   f7fd969988961456c196d9b3b3cd848a
#
_cell.length_a   1.000
_cell.length_b   1.000
_cell.length_c   1.000
_cell.angle_alpha   90.00
_cell.angle_beta   90.00
_cell.angle_gamma   90.00
#
_symmetry.space_group_name_H-M   'P 1'
#
loop_
_entity.id
_entity.type
_entity.pdbx_description
1 polymer ?
#
loop_
_entity_poly.entity_id
_entity_poly.type
_entity_poly.pdbx_seq_one_letter_code
_entity_poly.pdbx_strand_id
1 'polypeptide(L)'
;MEFEEVRAYQPGDDIRNMDWRVTARTGRPHTKLFQEERERPVLFLVDLGPSMAFGTRVAFKSVVAARAAALLAWAARDNGDRIGGIVFAGKRHRELRPAARERGLLPFLKALVDMQPTGIMPAETGNGHWVDILRRLASAVRPGSLVFLLSDFHGLPHQAEQSFARLAAHNDVVSILIFDPVEAAAPPAGRYPLSDGQRFAVLDTGDPTVADAYRNRFASHRDAVRALCHRHGSHFLTLATSQPVPETLRRGLIVHHRRPGARTTRP
;
A
#
# COMPACT_ATOMS: atom_id res chain seq x y z
N MET A 1 -5.88 -21.31 14.92
CA MET A 1 -5.51 -21.33 16.35
C MET A 1 -4.23 -22.11 16.48
N GLU A 2 -3.15 -21.45 16.79
CA GLU A 2 -1.87 -22.10 17.04
C GLU A 2 -1.69 -22.25 18.55
N PHE A 3 -1.12 -23.41 18.96
CA PHE A 3 -0.87 -23.70 20.37
C PHE A 3 0.31 -22.84 20.85
N GLU A 4 0.10 -21.98 21.84
CA GLU A 4 1.12 -21.08 22.35
C GLU A 4 1.83 -21.68 23.57
N GLU A 5 1.07 -21.96 24.64
CA GLU A 5 1.63 -22.54 25.86
C GLU A 5 0.55 -23.23 26.72
N VAL A 6 1.00 -23.96 27.71
CA VAL A 6 0.15 -24.52 28.76
C VAL A 6 0.41 -23.80 30.08
N ARG A 7 -0.62 -23.18 30.65
CA ARG A 7 -0.55 -22.59 31.99
C ARG A 7 -1.49 -23.27 32.98
N ALA A 8 -1.27 -23.05 34.26
CA ALA A 8 -2.20 -23.49 35.27
C ALA A 8 -3.58 -22.87 35.08
N TYR A 9 -4.63 -23.66 35.19
CA TYR A 9 -6.03 -23.24 35.10
C TYR A 9 -6.35 -22.18 36.17
N GLN A 10 -7.07 -21.14 35.73
CA GLN A 10 -7.61 -20.10 36.61
C GLN A 10 -9.14 -20.11 36.53
N PRO A 11 -9.87 -19.83 37.66
CA PRO A 11 -11.31 -19.69 37.62
C PRO A 11 -11.76 -18.68 36.57
N GLY A 12 -12.58 -19.12 35.60
CA GLY A 12 -13.02 -18.31 34.44
C GLY A 12 -12.45 -18.78 33.11
N ASP A 13 -11.45 -19.67 33.12
CA ASP A 13 -10.95 -20.27 31.86
C ASP A 13 -11.97 -21.27 31.29
N ASP A 14 -12.03 -21.36 29.94
CA ASP A 14 -12.91 -22.33 29.28
C ASP A 14 -12.39 -23.76 29.46
N ILE A 15 -13.19 -24.59 30.14
CA ILE A 15 -12.90 -26.00 30.46
C ILE A 15 -12.61 -26.82 29.18
N ARG A 16 -13.14 -26.42 28.01
CA ARG A 16 -12.90 -27.08 26.72
C ARG A 16 -11.44 -27.01 26.29
N ASN A 17 -10.70 -26.03 26.77
CA ASN A 17 -9.29 -25.82 26.46
C ASN A 17 -8.36 -26.51 27.45
N MET A 18 -8.88 -27.33 28.39
CA MET A 18 -8.08 -28.01 29.39
C MET A 18 -7.16 -29.06 28.76
N ASP A 19 -5.87 -29.00 29.10
CA ASP A 19 -4.91 -30.05 28.73
C ASP A 19 -4.96 -31.23 29.71
N TRP A 20 -5.80 -32.21 29.39
CA TRP A 20 -5.99 -33.39 30.23
C TRP A 20 -4.72 -34.21 30.39
N ARG A 21 -3.82 -34.18 29.41
CA ARG A 21 -2.55 -34.94 29.44
C ARG A 21 -1.57 -34.33 30.45
N VAL A 22 -1.41 -33.01 30.42
CA VAL A 22 -0.57 -32.30 31.40
C VAL A 22 -1.20 -32.33 32.78
N THR A 23 -2.51 -32.14 32.88
CA THR A 23 -3.28 -32.22 34.12
C THR A 23 -3.10 -33.59 34.80
N ALA A 24 -3.22 -34.69 34.05
CA ALA A 24 -3.03 -36.05 34.59
C ALA A 24 -1.60 -36.30 35.09
N ARG A 25 -0.60 -35.71 34.45
CA ARG A 25 0.81 -35.87 34.83
C ARG A 25 1.21 -35.02 36.04
N THR A 26 0.66 -33.81 36.14
CA THR A 26 1.06 -32.85 37.19
C THR A 26 0.14 -32.85 38.40
N GLY A 27 -1.03 -33.47 38.31
CA GLY A 27 -2.07 -33.48 39.36
C GLY A 27 -2.75 -32.13 39.58
N ARG A 28 -2.46 -31.14 38.72
CA ARG A 28 -3.07 -29.79 38.76
C ARG A 28 -3.72 -29.44 37.41
N PRO A 29 -4.89 -28.80 37.40
CA PRO A 29 -5.55 -28.45 36.16
C PRO A 29 -4.70 -27.46 35.34
N HIS A 30 -4.52 -27.75 34.06
CA HIS A 30 -3.82 -26.90 33.11
C HIS A 30 -4.71 -26.62 31.91
N THR A 31 -4.67 -25.38 31.40
CA THR A 31 -5.38 -24.95 30.19
C THR A 31 -4.39 -24.64 29.07
N LYS A 32 -4.77 -24.98 27.83
CA LYS A 32 -4.06 -24.60 26.62
C LYS A 32 -4.41 -23.18 26.32
N LEU A 33 -3.41 -22.31 26.21
CA LEU A 33 -3.56 -21.00 25.60
C LEU A 33 -3.41 -21.17 24.09
N PHE A 34 -4.44 -20.78 23.39
CA PHE A 34 -4.40 -20.65 21.95
C PHE A 34 -4.28 -19.18 21.60
N GLN A 35 -3.25 -18.81 20.89
CA GLN A 35 -3.23 -17.51 20.25
C GLN A 35 -4.26 -17.53 19.12
N GLU A 36 -5.24 -16.65 19.19
CA GLU A 36 -6.14 -16.42 18.08
C GLU A 36 -5.35 -15.72 17.00
N GLU A 37 -4.76 -16.51 16.09
CA GLU A 37 -4.13 -16.01 14.87
C GLU A 37 -5.23 -15.30 14.06
N ARG A 38 -5.38 -14.00 14.31
CA ARG A 38 -6.31 -13.17 13.52
C ARG A 38 -5.70 -12.98 12.17
N GLU A 39 -6.04 -13.86 11.23
CA GLU A 39 -5.78 -13.64 9.80
C GLU A 39 -6.35 -12.28 9.40
N ARG A 40 -5.50 -11.27 9.42
CA ARG A 40 -5.88 -9.92 9.02
C ARG A 40 -5.95 -9.83 7.50
N PRO A 41 -7.01 -9.27 6.90
CA PRO A 41 -6.98 -8.98 5.47
C PRO A 41 -5.97 -7.86 5.18
N VAL A 42 -5.02 -8.14 4.29
CA VAL A 42 -4.07 -7.19 3.73
C VAL A 42 -4.43 -6.98 2.26
N LEU A 43 -4.89 -5.77 1.95
CA LEU A 43 -5.34 -5.42 0.60
C LEU A 43 -4.38 -4.42 -0.04
N PHE A 44 -4.23 -4.59 -1.34
CA PHE A 44 -3.36 -3.75 -2.15
C PHE A 44 -4.18 -3.02 -3.20
N LEU A 45 -3.93 -1.73 -3.37
CA LEU A 45 -4.28 -0.98 -4.56
C LEU A 45 -2.98 -0.61 -5.26
N VAL A 46 -2.72 -1.22 -6.41
CA VAL A 46 -1.48 -1.02 -7.15
C VAL A 46 -1.80 -0.38 -8.49
N ASP A 47 -1.28 0.81 -8.67
CA ASP A 47 -1.37 1.58 -9.91
C ASP A 47 -0.20 1.21 -10.83
N LEU A 48 -0.53 0.75 -12.02
CA LEU A 48 0.39 0.45 -13.12
C LEU A 48 -0.02 1.23 -14.39
N GLY A 49 -0.71 2.36 -14.20
CA GLY A 49 -1.22 3.20 -15.29
C GLY A 49 -0.13 3.91 -16.09
N PRO A 50 -0.55 4.72 -17.08
CA PRO A 50 0.38 5.40 -18.00
C PRO A 50 1.43 6.27 -17.29
N SER A 51 1.05 7.01 -16.25
CA SER A 51 1.99 7.84 -15.46
C SER A 51 3.05 7.01 -14.73
N MET A 52 2.74 5.75 -14.43
CA MET A 52 3.65 4.81 -13.78
C MET A 52 4.65 4.16 -14.75
N ALA A 53 4.42 4.25 -16.06
CA ALA A 53 5.34 3.81 -17.13
C ALA A 53 6.47 4.83 -17.35
N PHE A 54 7.00 5.39 -16.28
CA PHE A 54 8.07 6.39 -16.29
C PHE A 54 9.19 6.04 -15.32
N GLY A 55 10.42 6.34 -15.73
CA GLY A 55 11.62 6.15 -14.90
C GLY A 55 12.87 6.51 -15.72
N THR A 56 13.87 7.12 -15.09
CA THR A 56 15.03 7.68 -15.78
C THR A 56 16.33 6.92 -15.62
N ARG A 57 16.50 6.11 -14.56
CA ARG A 57 17.82 5.49 -14.27
C ARG A 57 17.75 4.00 -13.98
N VAL A 58 16.94 3.58 -13.00
CA VAL A 58 16.99 2.22 -12.45
C VAL A 58 15.85 1.36 -12.95
N ALA A 59 14.62 1.85 -12.82
CA ALA A 59 13.41 1.12 -13.20
C ALA A 59 12.24 2.10 -13.39
N PHE A 60 11.20 1.67 -14.08
CA PHE A 60 9.94 2.40 -14.14
C PHE A 60 9.24 2.39 -12.78
N LYS A 61 8.46 3.43 -12.51
CA LYS A 61 7.62 3.51 -11.29
C LYS A 61 6.72 2.28 -11.13
N SER A 62 6.14 1.78 -12.24
CA SER A 62 5.32 0.56 -12.24
C SER A 62 6.08 -0.69 -11.76
N VAL A 63 7.35 -0.84 -12.15
CA VAL A 63 8.21 -1.94 -11.71
C VAL A 63 8.52 -1.81 -10.22
N VAL A 64 8.81 -0.59 -9.75
CA VAL A 64 9.05 -0.32 -8.33
C VAL A 64 7.80 -0.56 -7.50
N ALA A 65 6.61 -0.14 -7.99
CA ALA A 65 5.32 -0.44 -7.37
C ALA A 65 5.08 -1.95 -7.23
N ALA A 66 5.29 -2.70 -8.31
CA ALA A 66 5.13 -4.15 -8.30
C ALA A 66 6.11 -4.84 -7.33
N ARG A 67 7.38 -4.41 -7.30
CA ARG A 67 8.38 -4.94 -6.35
C ARG A 67 7.99 -4.65 -4.90
N ALA A 68 7.56 -3.41 -4.60
CA ALA A 68 7.11 -3.03 -3.27
C ALA A 68 5.88 -3.83 -2.84
N ALA A 69 4.87 -3.94 -3.71
CA ALA A 69 3.66 -4.71 -3.46
C ALA A 69 3.96 -6.21 -3.27
N ALA A 70 4.85 -6.80 -4.07
CA ALA A 70 5.27 -8.19 -3.94
C ALA A 70 5.96 -8.46 -2.60
N LEU A 71 6.91 -7.60 -2.18
CA LEU A 71 7.59 -7.73 -0.89
C LEU A 71 6.63 -7.64 0.29
N LEU A 72 5.69 -6.68 0.25
CA LEU A 72 4.67 -6.53 1.28
C LEU A 72 3.70 -7.72 1.30
N ALA A 73 3.34 -8.26 0.14
CA ALA A 73 2.48 -9.44 0.04
C ALA A 73 3.18 -10.71 0.57
N TRP A 74 4.47 -10.89 0.30
CA TRP A 74 5.26 -11.96 0.91
C TRP A 74 5.29 -11.82 2.43
N ALA A 75 5.57 -10.63 2.97
CA ALA A 75 5.56 -10.39 4.41
C ALA A 75 4.18 -10.65 5.04
N ALA A 76 3.09 -10.26 4.37
CA ALA A 76 1.73 -10.56 4.82
C ALA A 76 1.45 -12.08 4.82
N ARG A 77 1.90 -12.81 3.79
CA ARG A 77 1.78 -14.27 3.70
C ARG A 77 2.52 -14.96 4.85
N ASP A 78 3.74 -14.52 5.13
CA ASP A 78 4.58 -15.10 6.19
C ASP A 78 4.00 -14.79 7.59
N ASN A 79 3.25 -13.70 7.72
CA ASN A 79 2.47 -13.35 8.91
C ASN A 79 1.13 -14.10 9.05
N GLY A 80 0.79 -14.99 8.09
CA GLY A 80 -0.50 -15.68 8.10
C GLY A 80 -1.69 -14.86 7.57
N ASP A 81 -1.47 -13.64 7.09
CA ASP A 81 -2.51 -12.72 6.66
C ASP A 81 -3.16 -13.14 5.32
N ARG A 82 -4.36 -12.61 5.04
CA ARG A 82 -5.10 -12.85 3.79
C ARG A 82 -4.79 -11.75 2.79
N ILE A 83 -4.30 -12.13 1.62
CA ILE A 83 -3.84 -11.22 0.56
C ILE A 83 -4.89 -11.07 -0.52
N GLY A 84 -5.21 -9.82 -0.88
CA GLY A 84 -6.10 -9.47 -1.97
C GLY A 84 -5.91 -8.02 -2.41
N GLY A 85 -6.84 -7.50 -3.22
CA GLY A 85 -6.80 -6.10 -3.63
C GLY A 85 -7.16 -5.86 -5.09
N ILE A 86 -6.73 -4.72 -5.60
CA ILE A 86 -6.97 -4.31 -6.98
C ILE A 86 -5.63 -3.88 -7.60
N VAL A 87 -5.30 -4.46 -8.74
CA VAL A 87 -4.21 -4.01 -9.61
C VAL A 87 -4.84 -3.37 -10.84
N PHE A 88 -4.46 -2.14 -11.17
CA PHE A 88 -5.06 -1.44 -12.30
C PHE A 88 -4.00 -0.75 -13.18
N ALA A 89 -4.33 -0.63 -14.47
CA ALA A 89 -3.54 0.04 -15.48
C ALA A 89 -4.51 0.76 -16.44
N GLY A 90 -4.69 2.07 -16.20
CA GLY A 90 -5.73 2.83 -16.89
C GLY A 90 -7.12 2.24 -16.61
N LYS A 91 -7.91 2.00 -17.66
CA LYS A 91 -9.27 1.43 -17.52
C LYS A 91 -9.29 -0.07 -17.18
N ARG A 92 -8.18 -0.78 -17.39
CA ARG A 92 -8.10 -2.19 -17.06
C ARG A 92 -7.81 -2.35 -15.58
N HIS A 93 -8.49 -3.29 -14.93
CA HIS A 93 -8.21 -3.65 -13.56
C HIS A 93 -8.45 -5.13 -13.31
N ARG A 94 -7.80 -5.66 -12.27
CA ARG A 94 -8.03 -6.99 -11.72
C ARG A 94 -8.35 -6.87 -10.24
N GLU A 95 -9.49 -7.40 -9.86
CA GLU A 95 -9.91 -7.51 -8.46
C GLU A 95 -9.59 -8.91 -7.94
N LEU A 96 -8.95 -8.98 -6.78
CA LEU A 96 -8.50 -10.20 -6.12
C LEU A 96 -9.11 -10.26 -4.73
N ARG A 97 -9.95 -11.25 -4.50
CA ARG A 97 -10.55 -11.46 -3.17
C ARG A 97 -9.48 -11.90 -2.18
N PRO A 98 -9.49 -11.38 -0.93
CA PRO A 98 -8.54 -11.78 0.09
C PRO A 98 -8.58 -13.29 0.35
N ALA A 99 -7.44 -13.95 0.16
CA ALA A 99 -7.26 -15.37 0.41
C ALA A 99 -5.93 -15.63 1.14
N ALA A 100 -5.90 -16.68 1.96
CA ALA A 100 -4.74 -17.03 2.74
C ALA A 100 -3.67 -17.74 1.92
N ARG A 101 -2.42 -17.60 2.34
CA ARG A 101 -1.26 -18.32 1.81
C ARG A 101 -1.09 -18.15 0.28
N GLU A 102 -0.70 -19.24 -0.41
CA GLU A 102 -0.47 -19.24 -1.86
C GLU A 102 -1.70 -18.90 -2.69
N ARG A 103 -2.90 -19.19 -2.17
CA ARG A 103 -4.18 -18.88 -2.86
C ARG A 103 -4.42 -17.38 -3.00
N GLY A 104 -3.90 -16.57 -2.07
CA GLY A 104 -3.93 -15.11 -2.17
C GLY A 104 -2.71 -14.57 -2.89
N LEU A 105 -1.52 -15.04 -2.51
CA LEU A 105 -0.24 -14.52 -2.99
C LEU A 105 -0.03 -14.74 -4.50
N LEU A 106 -0.12 -15.98 -4.99
CA LEU A 106 0.25 -16.30 -6.37
C LEU A 106 -0.64 -15.59 -7.41
N PRO A 107 -1.98 -15.54 -7.27
CA PRO A 107 -2.82 -14.75 -8.17
C PRO A 107 -2.50 -13.26 -8.11
N PHE A 108 -2.13 -12.72 -6.93
CA PHE A 108 -1.74 -11.33 -6.78
C PHE A 108 -0.43 -11.03 -7.52
N LEU A 109 0.61 -11.85 -7.33
CA LEU A 109 1.88 -11.72 -8.06
C LEU A 109 1.68 -11.85 -9.57
N LYS A 110 0.85 -12.79 -10.01
CA LYS A 110 0.50 -12.92 -11.43
C LYS A 110 -0.18 -11.66 -11.96
N ALA A 111 -1.11 -11.06 -11.21
CA ALA A 111 -1.76 -9.82 -11.61
C ALA A 111 -0.78 -8.66 -11.75
N LEU A 112 0.21 -8.54 -10.85
CA LEU A 112 1.28 -7.54 -10.94
C LEU A 112 2.09 -7.68 -12.24
N VAL A 113 2.34 -8.90 -12.70
CA VAL A 113 3.07 -9.16 -13.94
C VAL A 113 2.18 -8.91 -15.17
N ASP A 114 0.99 -9.50 -15.20
CA ASP A 114 0.06 -9.43 -16.35
C ASP A 114 -0.41 -7.99 -16.63
N MET A 115 -0.43 -7.13 -15.62
CA MET A 115 -0.91 -5.76 -15.73
C MET A 115 0.21 -4.74 -15.98
N GLN A 116 1.49 -5.16 -16.04
CA GLN A 116 2.58 -4.25 -16.41
C GLN A 116 2.32 -3.60 -17.78
N PRO A 117 2.65 -2.32 -17.93
CA PRO A 117 2.52 -1.64 -19.22
C PRO A 117 3.45 -2.29 -20.25
N THR A 118 2.88 -2.69 -21.40
CA THR A 118 3.61 -3.20 -22.56
C THR A 118 3.73 -2.08 -23.60
N GLY A 119 4.78 -1.27 -23.50
CA GLY A 119 5.00 -0.14 -24.40
C GLY A 119 4.50 1.20 -23.85
N ILE A 120 4.52 2.23 -24.71
CA ILE A 120 4.04 3.57 -24.37
C ILE A 120 2.50 3.53 -24.38
N MET A 121 1.92 3.65 -23.19
CA MET A 121 0.48 3.80 -23.07
C MET A 121 0.10 5.27 -23.25
N PRO A 122 -0.92 5.58 -24.08
CA PRO A 122 -1.43 6.95 -24.19
C PRO A 122 -1.87 7.45 -22.81
N ALA A 123 -1.57 8.71 -22.51
CA ALA A 123 -2.09 9.36 -21.32
C ALA A 123 -3.63 9.35 -21.39
N GLU A 124 -4.26 8.61 -20.51
CA GLU A 124 -5.73 8.61 -20.45
C GLU A 124 -6.20 9.91 -19.80
N THR A 125 -6.93 10.70 -20.56
CA THR A 125 -7.62 11.89 -20.07
C THR A 125 -8.91 11.48 -19.38
N GLY A 126 -8.88 11.38 -18.03
CA GLY A 126 -10.12 11.15 -17.27
C GLY A 126 -9.87 10.80 -15.80
N ASN A 127 -10.27 11.70 -14.92
CA ASN A 127 -10.14 11.54 -13.46
C ASN A 127 -11.17 10.55 -12.86
N GLY A 128 -12.14 10.05 -13.64
CA GLY A 128 -13.21 9.19 -13.15
C GLY A 128 -12.73 7.80 -12.68
N HIS A 129 -11.61 7.35 -13.21
CA HIS A 129 -11.08 6.03 -12.91
C HIS A 129 -10.71 5.87 -11.43
N TRP A 130 -10.04 6.85 -10.83
CA TRP A 130 -9.68 6.85 -9.41
C TRP A 130 -10.87 6.73 -8.47
N VAL A 131 -11.96 7.47 -8.77
CA VAL A 131 -13.19 7.45 -7.97
C VAL A 131 -13.80 6.05 -7.97
N ASP A 132 -13.86 5.42 -9.15
CA ASP A 132 -14.43 4.07 -9.29
C ASP A 132 -13.58 3.01 -8.61
N ILE A 133 -12.26 3.04 -8.79
CA ILE A 133 -11.34 2.07 -8.19
C ILE A 133 -11.33 2.17 -6.66
N LEU A 134 -11.25 3.39 -6.10
CA LEU A 134 -11.31 3.58 -4.65
C LEU A 134 -12.67 3.19 -4.07
N ARG A 135 -13.76 3.47 -4.78
CA ARG A 135 -15.10 3.03 -4.36
C ARG A 135 -15.21 1.50 -4.34
N ARG A 136 -14.71 0.79 -5.37
CA ARG A 136 -14.66 -0.67 -5.43
C ARG A 136 -13.83 -1.23 -4.29
N LEU A 137 -12.62 -0.67 -4.07
CA LEU A 137 -11.77 -1.09 -2.97
C LEU A 137 -12.49 -0.90 -1.62
N ALA A 138 -13.05 0.28 -1.36
CA ALA A 138 -13.76 0.58 -0.12
C ALA A 138 -14.98 -0.35 0.12
N SER A 139 -15.61 -0.84 -0.96
CA SER A 139 -16.72 -1.80 -0.87
C SER A 139 -16.25 -3.25 -0.62
N ALA A 140 -15.04 -3.59 -1.04
CA ALA A 140 -14.45 -4.93 -0.89
C ALA A 140 -13.74 -5.13 0.46
N VAL A 141 -13.31 -4.03 1.09
CA VAL A 141 -12.53 -4.05 2.33
C VAL A 141 -13.44 -4.26 3.53
N ARG A 142 -13.05 -5.16 4.42
CA ARG A 142 -13.70 -5.34 5.73
C ARG A 142 -13.04 -4.44 6.77
N PRO A 143 -13.80 -3.92 7.76
CA PRO A 143 -13.22 -3.18 8.87
C PRO A 143 -12.08 -3.94 9.57
N GLY A 144 -11.01 -3.22 9.95
CA GLY A 144 -9.83 -3.80 10.57
C GLY A 144 -8.79 -4.33 9.59
N SER A 145 -8.98 -4.15 8.28
CA SER A 145 -7.98 -4.52 7.26
C SER A 145 -6.77 -3.58 7.26
N LEU A 146 -5.64 -4.07 6.76
CA LEU A 146 -4.49 -3.25 6.36
C LEU A 146 -4.55 -3.01 4.85
N VAL A 147 -4.46 -1.76 4.44
CA VAL A 147 -4.60 -1.38 3.03
C VAL A 147 -3.37 -0.60 2.58
N PHE A 148 -2.69 -1.11 1.55
CA PHE A 148 -1.58 -0.42 0.89
C PHE A 148 -2.04 0.19 -0.42
N LEU A 149 -1.82 1.49 -0.60
CA LEU A 149 -2.05 2.21 -1.84
C LEU A 149 -0.69 2.58 -2.45
N LEU A 150 -0.36 2.02 -3.60
CA LEU A 150 0.93 2.21 -4.29
C LEU A 150 0.68 2.90 -5.63
N SER A 151 1.04 4.18 -5.75
CA SER A 151 0.85 5.00 -6.94
C SER A 151 1.73 6.25 -6.91
N ASP A 152 1.80 6.98 -8.00
CA ASP A 152 2.24 8.36 -8.00
C ASP A 152 1.09 9.34 -7.66
N PHE A 153 -0.13 8.83 -7.49
CA PHE A 153 -1.36 9.58 -7.22
C PHE A 153 -1.66 10.70 -8.24
N HIS A 154 -1.08 10.61 -9.44
CA HIS A 154 -1.40 11.55 -10.52
C HIS A 154 -2.86 11.39 -10.95
N GLY A 155 -3.52 12.53 -11.16
CA GLY A 155 -4.92 12.53 -11.56
C GLY A 155 -5.91 12.09 -10.47
N LEU A 156 -5.49 11.98 -9.21
CA LEU A 156 -6.41 11.73 -8.09
C LEU A 156 -7.34 12.95 -7.92
N PRO A 157 -8.64 12.82 -8.25
CA PRO A 157 -9.55 13.94 -8.19
C PRO A 157 -10.03 14.19 -6.76
N HIS A 158 -10.48 15.41 -6.47
CA HIS A 158 -11.02 15.75 -5.15
C HIS A 158 -12.23 14.86 -4.75
N GLN A 159 -13.04 14.42 -5.72
CA GLN A 159 -14.17 13.51 -5.49
C GLN A 159 -13.74 12.14 -4.93
N ALA A 160 -12.50 11.73 -5.15
CA ALA A 160 -11.96 10.47 -4.60
C ALA A 160 -11.71 10.55 -3.09
N GLU A 161 -11.62 11.74 -2.50
CA GLU A 161 -11.39 11.96 -1.07
C GLU A 161 -12.46 11.29 -0.20
N GLN A 162 -13.72 11.32 -0.61
CA GLN A 162 -14.79 10.67 0.15
C GLN A 162 -14.61 9.15 0.23
N SER A 163 -14.20 8.51 -0.86
CA SER A 163 -13.92 7.07 -0.87
C SER A 163 -12.68 6.74 -0.06
N PHE A 164 -11.64 7.59 -0.12
CA PHE A 164 -10.46 7.48 0.70
C PHE A 164 -10.79 7.62 2.19
N ALA A 165 -11.59 8.61 2.57
CA ALA A 165 -12.03 8.84 3.94
C ALA A 165 -12.78 7.63 4.52
N ARG A 166 -13.71 7.06 3.75
CA ARG A 166 -14.44 5.84 4.15
C ARG A 166 -13.50 4.66 4.36
N LEU A 167 -12.51 4.50 3.48
CA LEU A 167 -11.52 3.44 3.58
C LEU A 167 -10.70 3.61 4.87
N ALA A 168 -10.23 4.82 5.14
CA ALA A 168 -9.38 5.13 6.30
C ALA A 168 -10.13 5.13 7.64
N ALA A 169 -11.45 5.37 7.63
CA ALA A 169 -12.25 5.43 8.86
C ALA A 169 -12.26 4.12 9.68
N HIS A 170 -12.13 2.98 9.00
CA HIS A 170 -12.27 1.66 9.62
C HIS A 170 -11.09 0.72 9.34
N ASN A 171 -10.04 1.22 8.68
CA ASN A 171 -8.90 0.41 8.26
C ASN A 171 -7.60 1.18 8.47
N ASP A 172 -6.50 0.44 8.62
CA ASP A 172 -5.17 1.02 8.59
C ASP A 172 -4.74 1.20 7.14
N VAL A 173 -4.61 2.45 6.70
CA VAL A 173 -4.24 2.77 5.32
C VAL A 173 -2.80 3.30 5.27
N VAL A 174 -2.01 2.72 4.38
CA VAL A 174 -0.64 3.14 4.08
C VAL A 174 -0.57 3.54 2.62
N SER A 175 -0.35 4.83 2.36
CA SER A 175 -0.17 5.39 1.02
C SER A 175 1.31 5.52 0.71
N ILE A 176 1.77 4.90 -0.37
CA ILE A 176 3.16 4.92 -0.84
C ILE A 176 3.21 5.69 -2.14
N LEU A 177 3.69 6.94 -2.07
CA LEU A 177 3.93 7.78 -3.24
C LEU A 177 5.20 7.32 -3.93
N ILE A 178 5.07 6.80 -5.14
CA ILE A 178 6.19 6.35 -5.97
C ILE A 178 6.52 7.44 -6.99
N PHE A 179 7.80 7.83 -7.04
CA PHE A 179 8.24 8.90 -7.93
C PHE A 179 9.63 8.63 -8.49
N ASP A 180 9.94 9.22 -9.63
CA ASP A 180 11.32 9.24 -10.14
C ASP A 180 12.04 10.50 -9.64
N PRO A 181 13.35 10.42 -9.29
CA PRO A 181 14.11 11.57 -8.81
C PRO A 181 14.06 12.78 -9.75
N VAL A 182 13.95 12.57 -11.05
CA VAL A 182 13.82 13.66 -12.02
C VAL A 182 12.51 14.43 -11.87
N GLU A 183 11.45 13.81 -11.37
CA GLU A 183 10.19 14.51 -11.09
C GLU A 183 10.33 15.49 -9.90
N ALA A 184 11.19 15.15 -8.93
CA ALA A 184 11.40 15.95 -7.73
C ALA A 184 12.46 17.06 -7.90
N ALA A 185 13.41 16.88 -8.82
CA ALA A 185 14.48 17.83 -9.09
C ALA A 185 14.64 18.01 -10.60
N ALA A 186 14.57 19.26 -11.04
CA ALA A 186 14.80 19.57 -12.45
C ALA A 186 16.17 19.01 -12.89
N PRO A 187 16.27 18.44 -14.10
CA PRO A 187 17.54 18.03 -14.66
C PRO A 187 18.49 19.25 -14.84
N PRO A 188 19.80 19.04 -15.04
CA PRO A 188 20.76 20.13 -15.25
C PRO A 188 20.26 21.14 -16.32
N ALA A 189 20.79 22.37 -16.28
CA ALA A 189 20.41 23.41 -17.24
C ALA A 189 20.53 22.90 -18.68
N GLY A 190 19.42 22.97 -19.43
CA GLY A 190 19.34 22.44 -20.80
C GLY A 190 17.90 22.37 -21.31
N ARG A 191 17.77 21.99 -22.58
CA ARG A 191 16.46 21.84 -23.24
C ARG A 191 16.13 20.36 -23.43
N TYR A 192 15.07 19.91 -22.79
CA TYR A 192 14.65 18.50 -22.77
C TYR A 192 13.34 18.30 -23.51
N PRO A 193 13.31 17.51 -24.58
CA PRO A 193 12.07 17.16 -25.23
C PRO A 193 11.27 16.20 -24.32
N LEU A 194 10.02 16.52 -24.08
CA LEU A 194 9.07 15.71 -23.33
C LEU A 194 7.94 15.26 -24.25
N SER A 195 7.47 14.05 -24.06
CA SER A 195 6.28 13.54 -24.74
C SER A 195 5.46 12.65 -23.81
N ASP A 196 4.15 12.75 -23.90
CA ASP A 196 3.18 11.84 -23.29
C ASP A 196 2.66 10.78 -24.28
N GLY A 197 3.33 10.67 -25.45
CA GLY A 197 2.92 9.81 -26.56
C GLY A 197 1.93 10.45 -27.53
N GLN A 198 1.31 11.59 -27.19
CA GLN A 198 0.38 12.33 -28.03
C GLN A 198 0.81 13.79 -28.24
N ARG A 199 1.39 14.39 -27.23
CA ARG A 199 1.84 15.79 -27.23
C ARG A 199 3.34 15.84 -27.01
N PHE A 200 3.94 16.87 -27.62
CA PHE A 200 5.35 17.18 -27.43
C PHE A 200 5.47 18.55 -26.77
N ALA A 201 6.39 18.66 -25.83
CA ALA A 201 6.78 19.91 -25.20
C ALA A 201 8.29 19.95 -25.03
N VAL A 202 8.87 21.11 -24.83
CA VAL A 202 10.27 21.29 -24.49
C VAL A 202 10.33 21.91 -23.10
N LEU A 203 11.01 21.23 -22.20
CA LEU A 203 11.33 21.75 -20.88
C LEU A 203 12.70 22.43 -20.96
N ASP A 204 12.73 23.75 -20.79
CA ASP A 204 13.97 24.51 -20.72
C ASP A 204 14.34 24.78 -19.26
N THR A 205 15.23 23.96 -18.71
CA THR A 205 15.70 24.07 -17.33
C THR A 205 16.83 25.08 -17.16
N GLY A 206 17.29 25.69 -18.26
CA GLY A 206 18.22 26.83 -18.23
C GLY A 206 17.52 28.11 -17.74
N ASP A 207 16.20 28.19 -17.86
CA ASP A 207 15.39 29.26 -17.25
C ASP A 207 15.12 28.93 -15.79
N PRO A 208 15.61 29.77 -14.83
CA PRO A 208 15.39 29.55 -13.40
C PRO A 208 13.90 29.50 -13.02
N THR A 209 13.05 30.27 -13.69
CA THR A 209 11.61 30.31 -13.39
C THR A 209 10.93 28.99 -13.75
N VAL A 210 11.33 28.36 -14.86
CA VAL A 210 10.86 27.06 -15.30
C VAL A 210 11.36 25.96 -14.35
N ALA A 211 12.64 26.01 -13.97
CA ALA A 211 13.23 25.05 -13.03
C ALA A 211 12.57 25.13 -11.64
N ASP A 212 12.25 26.33 -11.16
CA ASP A 212 11.53 26.55 -9.90
C ASP A 212 10.08 26.07 -9.98
N ALA A 213 9.37 26.40 -11.05
CA ALA A 213 8.01 25.95 -11.28
C ALA A 213 7.93 24.40 -11.32
N TYR A 214 8.93 23.77 -11.96
CA TYR A 214 9.03 22.31 -12.04
C TYR A 214 9.17 21.67 -10.63
N ARG A 215 10.10 22.17 -9.81
CA ARG A 215 10.30 21.69 -8.42
C ARG A 215 9.06 21.91 -7.55
N ASN A 216 8.47 23.10 -7.66
CA ASN A 216 7.28 23.48 -6.88
C ASN A 216 6.08 22.62 -7.23
N ARG A 217 5.92 22.23 -8.49
CA ARG A 217 4.83 21.34 -8.94
C ARG A 217 4.90 19.98 -8.24
N PHE A 218 6.06 19.35 -8.20
CA PHE A 218 6.23 18.08 -7.51
C PHE A 218 6.04 18.23 -5.99
N ALA A 219 6.66 19.24 -5.38
CA ALA A 219 6.53 19.49 -3.94
C ALA A 219 5.05 19.69 -3.55
N SER A 220 4.32 20.53 -4.30
CA SER A 220 2.89 20.77 -4.06
C SER A 220 2.05 19.50 -4.20
N HIS A 221 2.32 18.67 -5.22
CA HIS A 221 1.63 17.40 -5.41
C HIS A 221 1.88 16.44 -4.24
N ARG A 222 3.16 16.22 -3.88
CA ARG A 222 3.55 15.38 -2.75
C ARG A 222 2.90 15.85 -1.45
N ASP A 223 2.93 17.16 -1.20
CA ASP A 223 2.40 17.75 0.05
C ASP A 223 0.87 17.69 0.08
N ALA A 224 0.18 17.79 -1.06
CA ALA A 224 -1.26 17.57 -1.16
C ALA A 224 -1.65 16.12 -0.81
N VAL A 225 -0.94 15.13 -1.36
CA VAL A 225 -1.18 13.71 -1.04
C VAL A 225 -0.88 13.43 0.44
N ARG A 226 0.23 13.99 0.96
CA ARG A 226 0.56 13.87 2.39
C ARG A 226 -0.53 14.48 3.27
N ALA A 227 -1.01 15.67 2.94
CA ALA A 227 -2.07 16.34 3.69
C ALA A 227 -3.38 15.55 3.68
N LEU A 228 -3.75 14.95 2.52
CA LEU A 228 -4.89 14.05 2.42
C LEU A 228 -4.75 12.86 3.40
N CYS A 229 -3.60 12.18 3.39
CA CYS A 229 -3.34 11.06 4.28
C CYS A 229 -3.43 11.48 5.76
N HIS A 230 -2.77 12.56 6.14
CA HIS A 230 -2.79 13.05 7.53
C HIS A 230 -4.18 13.44 8.01
N ARG A 231 -4.97 14.10 7.16
CA ARG A 231 -6.36 14.50 7.47
C ARG A 231 -7.23 13.32 7.85
N HIS A 232 -7.00 12.18 7.23
CA HIS A 232 -7.76 10.94 7.47
C HIS A 232 -7.02 9.91 8.34
N GLY A 233 -5.97 10.31 9.04
CA GLY A 233 -5.23 9.43 9.96
C GLY A 233 -4.45 8.30 9.28
N SER A 234 -4.23 8.40 7.97
CA SER A 234 -3.52 7.41 7.17
C SER A 234 -2.01 7.64 7.20
N HIS A 235 -1.25 6.56 7.05
CA HIS A 235 0.20 6.65 6.95
C HIS A 235 0.63 7.03 5.52
N PHE A 236 1.67 7.88 5.43
CA PHE A 236 2.22 8.34 4.16
C PHE A 236 3.71 8.04 4.07
N LEU A 237 4.11 7.38 2.98
CA LEU A 237 5.50 7.08 2.64
C LEU A 237 5.82 7.60 1.23
N THR A 238 7.10 7.88 0.99
CA THR A 238 7.62 8.15 -0.34
C THR A 238 8.64 7.09 -0.73
N LEU A 239 8.65 6.67 -1.99
CA LEU A 239 9.57 5.68 -2.53
C LEU A 239 10.06 6.15 -3.90
N ALA A 240 11.33 6.57 -3.98
CA ALA A 240 11.95 6.94 -5.24
C ALA A 240 12.38 5.70 -6.04
N THR A 241 12.33 5.78 -7.38
CA THR A 241 12.75 4.68 -8.27
C THR A 241 14.22 4.30 -8.10
N SER A 242 15.05 5.20 -7.59
CA SER A 242 16.49 4.98 -7.32
C SER A 242 16.79 4.40 -5.94
N GLN A 243 15.78 4.29 -5.06
CA GLN A 243 15.99 3.80 -3.69
C GLN A 243 15.86 2.27 -3.61
N PRO A 244 16.60 1.61 -2.73
CA PRO A 244 16.40 0.19 -2.44
C PRO A 244 15.05 0.00 -1.74
N VAL A 245 14.15 -0.76 -2.39
CA VAL A 245 12.78 -0.95 -1.95
C VAL A 245 12.68 -1.57 -0.55
N PRO A 246 13.41 -2.68 -0.22
CA PRO A 246 13.27 -3.33 1.08
C PRO A 246 13.62 -2.40 2.25
N GLU A 247 14.74 -1.69 2.15
CA GLU A 247 15.24 -0.79 3.20
C GLU A 247 14.31 0.40 3.40
N THR A 248 13.78 0.96 2.30
CA THR A 248 12.88 2.11 2.35
C THR A 248 11.56 1.73 3.00
N LEU A 249 10.97 0.59 2.63
CA LEU A 249 9.77 0.08 3.24
C LEU A 249 9.98 -0.22 4.73
N ARG A 250 11.08 -0.91 5.08
CA ARG A 250 11.37 -1.24 6.47
C ARG A 250 11.48 0.02 7.34
N ARG A 251 12.23 1.03 6.91
CA ARG A 251 12.35 2.30 7.66
C ARG A 251 11.02 3.00 7.81
N GLY A 252 10.25 3.09 6.74
CA GLY A 252 8.98 3.81 6.72
C GLY A 252 7.90 3.15 7.56
N LEU A 253 7.83 1.81 7.59
CA LEU A 253 6.80 1.08 8.32
C LEU A 253 7.11 0.93 9.82
N ILE A 254 8.38 0.81 10.23
CA ILE A 254 8.78 0.73 11.65
C ILE A 254 8.36 1.99 12.42
N VAL A 255 8.44 3.16 11.81
CA VAL A 255 8.06 4.44 12.46
C VAL A 255 6.56 4.44 12.83
N HIS A 256 5.73 3.70 12.11
CA HIS A 256 4.29 3.62 12.37
C HIS A 256 3.94 2.78 13.61
N HIS A 257 4.69 1.72 13.90
CA HIS A 257 4.44 0.85 15.06
C HIS A 257 4.71 1.52 16.42
N ARG A 258 5.38 2.68 16.44
CA ARG A 258 5.73 3.43 17.67
C ARG A 258 4.73 4.51 18.09
N ARG A 259 3.59 4.68 17.42
CA ARG A 259 2.53 5.56 17.92
C ARG A 259 1.59 4.77 18.86
N PRO A 260 1.68 4.96 20.19
CA PRO A 260 0.71 4.38 21.10
C PRO A 260 -0.60 5.16 20.94
N GLY A 261 -1.57 4.55 20.30
CA GLY A 261 -2.96 4.97 20.33
C GLY A 261 -3.56 4.64 21.67
N ALA A 262 -3.15 5.32 22.75
CA ALA A 262 -3.79 5.23 24.04
C ALA A 262 -5.10 6.03 24.00
N ARG A 263 -6.21 5.41 23.68
CA ARG A 263 -7.49 5.78 24.24
C ARG A 263 -7.70 4.96 25.51
N THR A 264 -7.10 5.39 26.60
CA THR A 264 -7.58 5.08 27.95
C THR A 264 -8.91 5.81 28.13
N THR A 265 -9.99 5.11 27.91
CA THR A 265 -11.27 5.43 28.59
C THR A 265 -11.09 5.01 30.05
N ARG A 266 -11.00 5.98 30.92
CA ARG A 266 -11.22 5.82 32.35
C ARG A 266 -12.71 5.93 32.68
N PRO A 267 -13.13 5.31 33.78
CA PRO A 267 -14.50 4.92 34.13
C PRO A 267 -15.44 6.07 34.33
#